data_2c9e05ca2f127615247775209800f151
#
_entry.id   2c9e05ca2f127615247775209800f151
#
_cell.length_a   1.000
_cell.length_b   1.000
_cell.length_c   1.000
_cell.angle_alpha   90.00
_cell.angle_beta   90.00
_cell.angle_gamma   90.00
#
_symmetry.space_group_name_H-M   'P 1'
#
loop_
_entity.id
_entity.type
_entity.pdbx_description
1 polymer ?
#
loop_
_entity_poly.entity_id
_entity_poly.type
_entity_poly.pdbx_seq_one_letter_code
_entity_poly.pdbx_strand_id
1 'polypeptide(L)'
;MKASKTTKKPLAGRIALVAGATRGAGRGIALMLGEAGALVYCTGRSTSGAPPASGVHKGRAETIEETAEMVSARGGRGIHARVDHTDEAQVVALFEKIKAEQGRLDILVNVLGGDTEAEWKPFWKQSLERGLRWVSTELFSHIITSRHAAALMCERKPKNGLIVEITDGDGVGYRGNFFFDLVKVSTIRLAYALAEELAPKKIAALAISPGFMRTEWMLDHFGATEENWREVAETNPEAKKFGFIASETPCFVGRAVAALAADPRVLSKSGGVYGSWTLSDEYGFTDVDGNRPHMGRYFEEHFKEMLAAPTKTGFRWKLEREETTPPAQANRRARAKRAG
;
A
#
# COMPACT_ATOMS: atom_id res chain seq x y z
N MET A 1 23.00 -25.97 -28.56
CA MET A 1 22.65 -24.86 -27.68
C MET A 1 21.16 -24.92 -27.41
N LYS A 2 20.73 -25.28 -26.19
CA LYS A 2 19.32 -25.25 -25.78
C LYS A 2 18.96 -23.78 -25.54
N ALA A 3 18.01 -23.23 -26.33
CA ALA A 3 17.46 -21.91 -26.09
C ALA A 3 16.89 -21.87 -24.66
N SER A 4 17.42 -21.00 -23.83
CA SER A 4 16.85 -20.70 -22.50
C SER A 4 15.42 -20.21 -22.74
N LYS A 5 14.43 -20.97 -22.27
CA LYS A 5 13.06 -20.49 -22.18
C LYS A 5 13.07 -19.32 -21.20
N THR A 6 13.10 -18.10 -21.68
CA THR A 6 12.86 -16.90 -20.87
C THR A 6 11.43 -17.05 -20.31
N THR A 7 11.32 -17.43 -19.05
CA THR A 7 10.02 -17.47 -18.34
C THR A 7 9.46 -16.07 -18.36
N LYS A 8 8.27 -15.91 -18.95
CA LYS A 8 7.55 -14.63 -19.02
C LYS A 8 7.36 -14.10 -17.60
N LYS A 9 7.78 -12.85 -17.34
CA LYS A 9 7.61 -12.21 -16.03
C LYS A 9 6.12 -12.19 -15.64
N PRO A 10 5.74 -12.39 -14.35
CA PRO A 10 4.36 -12.60 -13.94
C PRO A 10 3.41 -11.45 -14.26
N LEU A 11 3.92 -10.20 -14.28
CA LEU A 11 3.13 -9.01 -14.60
C LEU A 11 3.43 -8.43 -16.00
N ALA A 12 4.07 -9.21 -16.89
CA ALA A 12 4.35 -8.76 -18.25
C ALA A 12 3.06 -8.38 -18.99
N GLY A 13 3.00 -7.12 -19.48
CA GLY A 13 1.83 -6.56 -20.15
C GLY A 13 0.74 -6.01 -19.20
N ARG A 14 0.96 -5.98 -17.89
CA ARG A 14 0.08 -5.30 -16.94
C ARG A 14 0.45 -3.82 -16.84
N ILE A 15 -0.57 -2.97 -16.69
CA ILE A 15 -0.45 -1.53 -16.52
C ILE A 15 -0.75 -1.19 -15.06
N ALA A 16 0.21 -0.61 -14.37
CA ALA A 16 0.09 -0.21 -12.97
C ALA A 16 0.21 1.31 -12.82
N LEU A 17 -0.52 1.87 -11.87
CA LEU A 17 -0.35 3.23 -11.36
C LEU A 17 0.02 3.14 -9.88
N VAL A 18 1.15 3.73 -9.49
CA VAL A 18 1.54 3.93 -8.10
C VAL A 18 1.44 5.42 -7.80
N ALA A 19 0.39 5.78 -7.06
CA ALA A 19 0.14 7.13 -6.59
C ALA A 19 0.95 7.37 -5.31
N GLY A 20 1.92 8.29 -5.36
CA GLY A 20 2.88 8.53 -4.27
C GLY A 20 4.19 7.73 -4.42
N ALA A 21 4.69 7.59 -5.66
CA ALA A 21 5.85 6.76 -5.98
C ALA A 21 7.23 7.43 -5.77
N THR A 22 7.30 8.59 -5.15
CA THR A 22 8.55 9.38 -5.08
C THR A 22 9.63 8.68 -4.22
N ARG A 23 9.27 8.13 -3.07
CA ARG A 23 10.15 7.55 -2.04
C ARG A 23 9.44 6.50 -1.20
N GLY A 24 10.18 5.87 -0.28
CA GLY A 24 9.63 4.94 0.71
C GLY A 24 8.81 3.82 0.10
N ALA A 25 7.68 3.49 0.72
CA ALA A 25 6.80 2.40 0.25
C ALA A 25 6.41 2.53 -1.21
N GLY A 26 6.04 3.73 -1.68
CA GLY A 26 5.63 3.94 -3.06
C GLY A 26 6.73 3.66 -4.07
N ARG A 27 7.97 4.10 -3.79
CA ARG A 27 9.14 3.75 -4.58
C ARG A 27 9.35 2.23 -4.59
N GLY A 28 9.42 1.60 -3.43
CA GLY A 28 9.63 0.15 -3.32
C GLY A 28 8.57 -0.66 -4.07
N ILE A 29 7.30 -0.27 -3.97
CA ILE A 29 6.19 -0.90 -4.69
C ILE A 29 6.36 -0.75 -6.20
N ALA A 30 6.66 0.46 -6.68
CA ALA A 30 6.89 0.70 -8.11
C ALA A 30 8.04 -0.17 -8.66
N LEU A 31 9.14 -0.27 -7.92
CA LEU A 31 10.30 -1.10 -8.28
C LEU A 31 9.94 -2.58 -8.41
N MET A 32 9.19 -3.13 -7.45
CA MET A 32 8.86 -4.57 -7.46
C MET A 32 7.79 -4.91 -8.51
N LEU A 33 6.86 -4.02 -8.80
CA LEU A 33 5.95 -4.17 -9.94
C LEU A 33 6.73 -4.17 -11.28
N GLY A 34 7.74 -3.29 -11.41
CA GLY A 34 8.65 -3.26 -12.56
C GLY A 34 9.50 -4.53 -12.67
N GLU A 35 10.07 -5.01 -11.57
CA GLU A 35 10.82 -6.27 -11.51
C GLU A 35 9.96 -7.45 -11.98
N ALA A 36 8.68 -7.45 -11.60
CA ALA A 36 7.70 -8.43 -12.06
C ALA A 36 7.23 -8.22 -13.53
N GLY A 37 7.68 -7.16 -14.22
CA GLY A 37 7.47 -6.93 -15.65
C GLY A 37 6.32 -5.99 -16.02
N ALA A 38 5.75 -5.27 -15.07
CA ALA A 38 4.69 -4.30 -15.33
C ALA A 38 5.24 -3.02 -16.01
N LEU A 39 4.34 -2.33 -16.75
CA LEU A 39 4.47 -0.92 -17.02
C LEU A 39 3.91 -0.15 -15.82
N VAL A 40 4.69 0.77 -15.26
CA VAL A 40 4.35 1.47 -14.01
C VAL A 40 4.35 2.97 -14.21
N TYR A 41 3.20 3.61 -14.03
CA TYR A 41 3.11 5.05 -13.88
C TYR A 41 3.51 5.42 -12.44
N CYS A 42 4.63 6.13 -12.31
CA CYS A 42 5.15 6.65 -11.05
C CYS A 42 4.68 8.09 -10.88
N THR A 43 3.75 8.35 -9.96
CA THR A 43 3.20 9.69 -9.78
C THR A 43 3.46 10.27 -8.41
N GLY A 44 3.52 11.60 -8.33
CA GLY A 44 3.78 12.35 -7.12
C GLY A 44 4.06 13.81 -7.44
N ARG A 45 4.29 14.62 -6.41
CA ARG A 45 4.54 16.06 -6.54
C ARG A 45 6.02 16.40 -6.75
N SER A 46 6.93 15.55 -6.23
CA SER A 46 8.37 15.83 -6.23
C SER A 46 9.02 15.39 -7.54
N THR A 47 9.60 16.35 -8.25
CA THR A 47 10.34 16.18 -9.48
C THR A 47 11.72 16.80 -9.36
N SER A 48 12.61 16.53 -10.33
CA SER A 48 13.96 17.12 -10.38
C SER A 48 13.96 18.66 -10.35
N GLY A 49 12.90 19.31 -10.91
CA GLY A 49 12.75 20.77 -10.90
C GLY A 49 11.89 21.32 -9.75
N ALA A 50 11.25 20.46 -8.94
CA ALA A 50 10.35 20.86 -7.87
C ALA A 50 10.44 19.90 -6.65
N PRO A 51 11.48 20.05 -5.82
CA PRO A 51 11.59 19.28 -4.57
C PRO A 51 10.46 19.64 -3.59
N PRO A 52 10.19 18.81 -2.57
CA PRO A 52 9.19 19.10 -1.55
C PRO A 52 9.46 20.45 -0.86
N ALA A 53 8.49 21.35 -0.87
CA ALA A 53 8.63 22.70 -0.28
C ALA A 53 8.32 22.72 1.22
N SER A 54 7.63 21.72 1.75
CA SER A 54 7.16 21.66 3.14
C SER A 54 7.03 20.23 3.65
N GLY A 55 6.67 20.09 4.94
CA GLY A 55 6.49 18.79 5.59
C GLY A 55 7.81 18.11 5.98
N VAL A 56 7.72 16.88 6.45
CA VAL A 56 8.89 16.07 6.89
C VAL A 56 9.86 15.75 5.75
N HIS A 57 9.42 15.90 4.51
CA HIS A 57 10.22 15.62 3.33
C HIS A 57 10.78 16.89 2.65
N LYS A 58 10.70 18.06 3.32
CA LYS A 58 11.22 19.32 2.78
C LYS A 58 12.67 19.19 2.32
N GLY A 59 12.92 19.59 1.07
CA GLY A 59 14.28 19.62 0.50
C GLY A 59 14.89 18.25 0.13
N ARG A 60 14.16 17.16 0.29
CA ARG A 60 14.66 15.82 -0.09
C ARG A 60 14.83 15.71 -1.60
N ALA A 61 15.85 14.96 -2.01
CA ALA A 61 16.28 14.86 -3.40
C ALA A 61 15.52 13.82 -4.23
N GLU A 62 14.84 12.85 -3.58
CA GLU A 62 14.15 11.76 -4.29
C GLU A 62 13.04 12.28 -5.19
N THR A 63 12.96 11.76 -6.42
CA THR A 63 12.03 12.19 -7.46
C THR A 63 11.25 11.03 -8.09
N ILE A 64 10.15 11.35 -8.76
CA ILE A 64 9.37 10.37 -9.53
C ILE A 64 10.11 9.95 -10.81
N GLU A 65 10.93 10.82 -11.39
CA GLU A 65 11.76 10.53 -12.55
C GLU A 65 12.77 9.43 -12.22
N GLU A 66 13.53 9.61 -11.13
CA GLU A 66 14.47 8.63 -10.64
C GLU A 66 13.77 7.28 -10.38
N THR A 67 12.60 7.29 -9.73
CA THR A 67 11.84 6.06 -9.50
C THR A 67 11.45 5.38 -10.82
N ALA A 68 11.01 6.12 -11.84
CA ALA A 68 10.65 5.55 -13.13
C ALA A 68 11.86 4.94 -13.86
N GLU A 69 13.03 5.58 -13.75
CA GLU A 69 14.30 5.03 -14.27
C GLU A 69 14.70 3.74 -13.56
N MET A 70 14.58 3.71 -12.22
CA MET A 70 14.85 2.53 -11.40
C MET A 70 13.90 1.35 -11.73
N VAL A 71 12.62 1.63 -12.01
CA VAL A 71 11.63 0.65 -12.51
C VAL A 71 12.10 0.05 -13.82
N SER A 72 12.56 0.89 -14.75
CA SER A 72 13.02 0.47 -16.07
C SER A 72 14.31 -0.36 -15.98
N ALA A 73 15.24 0.03 -15.10
CA ALA A 73 16.47 -0.71 -14.84
C ALA A 73 16.21 -2.13 -14.28
N ARG A 74 15.06 -2.36 -13.60
CA ARG A 74 14.64 -3.69 -13.13
C ARG A 74 13.88 -4.51 -14.16
N GLY A 75 13.76 -3.99 -15.39
CA GLY A 75 13.19 -4.70 -16.53
C GLY A 75 11.67 -4.64 -16.63
N GLY A 76 11.06 -3.65 -15.97
CA GLY A 76 9.72 -3.13 -16.26
C GLY A 76 9.79 -1.97 -17.26
N ARG A 77 8.76 -1.13 -17.26
CA ARG A 77 8.75 0.15 -17.96
C ARG A 77 8.20 1.23 -17.03
N GLY A 78 9.05 2.12 -16.54
CA GLY A 78 8.67 3.27 -15.70
C GLY A 78 8.25 4.47 -16.55
N ILE A 79 7.16 5.10 -16.17
CA ILE A 79 6.69 6.38 -16.74
C ILE A 79 6.40 7.31 -15.56
N HIS A 80 7.08 8.44 -15.49
CA HIS A 80 6.77 9.45 -14.48
C HIS A 80 5.68 10.41 -14.96
N ALA A 81 4.86 10.90 -14.02
CA ALA A 81 3.94 11.99 -14.25
C ALA A 81 3.74 12.80 -12.96
N ARG A 82 4.02 14.11 -13.04
CA ARG A 82 3.81 14.99 -11.89
C ARG A 82 2.32 15.21 -11.69
N VAL A 83 1.81 14.81 -10.52
CA VAL A 83 0.40 14.93 -10.16
C VAL A 83 0.29 15.25 -8.66
N ASP A 84 -0.51 16.26 -8.34
CA ASP A 84 -1.06 16.43 -7.00
C ASP A 84 -2.42 15.70 -6.93
N HIS A 85 -2.46 14.61 -6.21
CA HIS A 85 -3.65 13.77 -6.12
C HIS A 85 -4.76 14.36 -5.24
N THR A 86 -4.52 15.53 -4.62
CA THR A 86 -5.57 16.32 -3.96
C THR A 86 -6.30 17.23 -4.94
N ASP A 87 -5.78 17.40 -6.16
CA ASP A 87 -6.36 18.17 -7.25
C ASP A 87 -7.03 17.23 -8.25
N GLU A 88 -8.36 17.16 -8.24
CA GLU A 88 -9.12 16.28 -9.12
C GLU A 88 -8.84 16.54 -10.61
N ALA A 89 -8.61 17.79 -11.03
CA ALA A 89 -8.35 18.10 -12.44
C ALA A 89 -7.03 17.47 -12.92
N GLN A 90 -5.98 17.48 -12.10
CA GLN A 90 -4.73 16.81 -12.41
C GLN A 90 -4.90 15.28 -12.45
N VAL A 91 -5.71 14.72 -11.54
CA VAL A 91 -6.02 13.28 -11.53
C VAL A 91 -6.79 12.88 -12.79
N VAL A 92 -7.81 13.66 -13.20
CA VAL A 92 -8.53 13.44 -14.47
C VAL A 92 -7.58 13.42 -15.65
N ALA A 93 -6.72 14.45 -15.79
CA ALA A 93 -5.73 14.52 -16.87
C ALA A 93 -4.77 13.30 -16.88
N LEU A 94 -4.37 12.81 -15.70
CA LEU A 94 -3.57 11.58 -15.59
C LEU A 94 -4.32 10.36 -16.15
N PHE A 95 -5.57 10.18 -15.79
CA PHE A 95 -6.35 9.01 -16.25
C PHE A 95 -6.69 9.10 -17.74
N GLU A 96 -6.92 10.29 -18.29
CA GLU A 96 -7.05 10.52 -19.72
C GLU A 96 -5.76 10.15 -20.47
N LYS A 97 -4.59 10.56 -19.94
CA LYS A 97 -3.28 10.15 -20.46
C LYS A 97 -3.09 8.63 -20.43
N ILE A 98 -3.36 7.97 -19.31
CA ILE A 98 -3.27 6.50 -19.19
C ILE A 98 -4.21 5.83 -20.21
N LYS A 99 -5.45 6.31 -20.34
CA LYS A 99 -6.43 5.79 -21.29
C LYS A 99 -5.98 5.96 -22.73
N ALA A 100 -5.44 7.14 -23.09
CA ALA A 100 -4.95 7.39 -24.45
C ALA A 100 -3.72 6.55 -24.80
N GLU A 101 -2.77 6.37 -23.87
CA GLU A 101 -1.51 5.67 -24.12
C GLU A 101 -1.65 4.13 -24.02
N GLN A 102 -2.50 3.64 -23.10
CA GLN A 102 -2.56 2.21 -22.76
C GLN A 102 -3.95 1.57 -22.95
N GLY A 103 -5.00 2.38 -23.08
CA GLY A 103 -6.40 1.94 -23.21
C GLY A 103 -6.99 1.31 -21.95
N ARG A 104 -6.21 1.17 -20.85
CA ARG A 104 -6.62 0.47 -19.62
C ARG A 104 -5.73 0.76 -18.44
N LEU A 105 -6.23 0.41 -17.25
CA LEU A 105 -5.46 0.25 -16.02
C LEU A 105 -5.75 -1.12 -15.42
N ASP A 106 -4.73 -1.83 -14.95
CA ASP A 106 -4.85 -3.15 -14.32
C ASP A 106 -4.67 -3.11 -12.80
N ILE A 107 -3.79 -2.23 -12.31
CA ILE A 107 -3.39 -2.15 -10.91
C ILE A 107 -3.31 -0.68 -10.51
N LEU A 108 -4.01 -0.33 -9.43
CA LEU A 108 -3.79 0.93 -8.71
C LEU A 108 -3.19 0.61 -7.35
N VAL A 109 -2.18 1.35 -6.94
CA VAL A 109 -1.68 1.38 -5.56
C VAL A 109 -1.68 2.81 -5.06
N ASN A 110 -2.47 3.11 -4.04
CA ASN A 110 -2.48 4.37 -3.34
C ASN A 110 -1.51 4.32 -2.16
N VAL A 111 -0.47 5.16 -2.22
CA VAL A 111 0.56 5.34 -1.17
C VAL A 111 0.74 6.83 -0.89
N LEU A 112 -0.35 7.58 -1.00
CA LEU A 112 -0.37 9.02 -0.82
C LEU A 112 -0.38 9.38 0.67
N GLY A 113 0.32 10.43 1.06
CA GLY A 113 0.46 10.86 2.44
C GLY A 113 1.90 10.75 2.95
N GLY A 114 2.06 10.66 4.29
CA GLY A 114 3.36 10.49 4.96
C GLY A 114 4.21 11.75 5.04
N ASP A 115 3.71 12.92 4.67
CA ASP A 115 4.40 14.21 4.77
C ASP A 115 4.00 15.02 6.02
N THR A 116 3.15 14.47 6.88
CA THR A 116 2.63 15.10 8.08
C THR A 116 3.15 14.39 9.33
N GLU A 117 3.80 15.13 10.21
CA GLU A 117 4.27 14.64 11.49
C GLU A 117 3.13 14.58 12.52
N ALA A 118 3.02 13.45 13.24
CA ALA A 118 2.03 13.26 14.29
C ALA A 118 2.33 14.11 15.53
N GLU A 119 1.33 14.81 16.04
CA GLU A 119 1.43 15.51 17.32
C GLU A 119 0.91 14.58 18.44
N TRP A 120 1.81 14.02 19.24
CA TRP A 120 1.49 13.15 20.37
C TRP A 120 0.96 13.94 21.57
N LYS A 121 -0.20 14.58 21.38
CA LYS A 121 -0.93 15.40 22.36
C LYS A 121 -2.39 14.95 22.40
N PRO A 122 -3.13 15.25 23.49
CA PRO A 122 -4.57 15.08 23.51
C PRO A 122 -5.24 15.75 22.31
N PHE A 123 -6.25 15.12 21.71
CA PHE A 123 -6.93 15.57 20.50
C PHE A 123 -7.25 17.08 20.51
N TRP A 124 -7.84 17.58 21.60
CA TRP A 124 -8.22 19.00 21.73
C TRP A 124 -7.05 19.99 21.86
N LYS A 125 -5.80 19.50 21.84
CA LYS A 125 -4.57 20.30 21.82
C LYS A 125 -3.77 20.11 20.53
N GLN A 126 -4.22 19.23 19.62
CA GLN A 126 -3.59 19.05 18.31
C GLN A 126 -3.96 20.21 17.38
N SER A 127 -3.09 20.52 16.42
CA SER A 127 -3.38 21.51 15.37
C SER A 127 -4.48 20.99 14.44
N LEU A 128 -5.62 21.69 14.43
CA LEU A 128 -6.73 21.36 13.54
C LEU A 128 -6.32 21.51 12.06
N GLU A 129 -5.60 22.57 11.72
CA GLU A 129 -5.09 22.81 10.36
C GLU A 129 -4.21 21.65 9.89
N ARG A 130 -3.25 21.20 10.71
CA ARG A 130 -2.38 20.08 10.40
C ARG A 130 -3.17 18.77 10.25
N GLY A 131 -4.11 18.52 11.15
CA GLY A 131 -4.96 17.33 11.12
C GLY A 131 -5.85 17.28 9.88
N LEU A 132 -6.51 18.40 9.53
CA LEU A 132 -7.36 18.47 8.33
C LEU A 132 -6.53 18.38 7.04
N ARG A 133 -5.32 18.95 7.02
CA ARG A 133 -4.40 18.76 5.91
C ARG A 133 -4.04 17.29 5.75
N TRP A 134 -3.81 16.56 6.85
CA TRP A 134 -3.53 15.13 6.80
C TRP A 134 -4.69 14.32 6.19
N VAL A 135 -5.92 14.59 6.64
CA VAL A 135 -7.14 14.01 6.04
C VAL A 135 -7.22 14.29 4.54
N SER A 136 -6.95 15.53 4.13
CA SER A 136 -6.96 15.93 2.71
C SER A 136 -5.88 15.22 1.90
N THR A 137 -4.64 15.24 2.36
CA THR A 137 -3.49 14.72 1.60
C THR A 137 -3.43 13.20 1.55
N GLU A 138 -4.06 12.49 2.46
CA GLU A 138 -4.06 11.02 2.49
C GLU A 138 -5.45 10.45 2.15
N LEU A 139 -6.50 10.79 2.90
CA LEU A 139 -7.81 10.15 2.67
C LEU A 139 -8.50 10.67 1.40
N PHE A 140 -8.61 11.99 1.22
CA PHE A 140 -9.32 12.53 0.05
C PHE A 140 -8.59 12.24 -1.25
N SER A 141 -7.27 12.28 -1.27
CA SER A 141 -6.48 11.93 -2.45
C SER A 141 -6.65 10.45 -2.84
N HIS A 142 -6.76 9.53 -1.86
CA HIS A 142 -7.09 8.12 -2.11
C HIS A 142 -8.49 7.97 -2.72
N ILE A 143 -9.50 8.67 -2.20
CA ILE A 143 -10.87 8.64 -2.73
C ILE A 143 -10.90 9.14 -4.18
N ILE A 144 -10.30 10.30 -4.46
CA ILE A 144 -10.27 10.90 -5.79
C ILE A 144 -9.59 9.94 -6.78
N THR A 145 -8.41 9.44 -6.44
CA THR A 145 -7.64 8.56 -7.32
C THR A 145 -8.35 7.24 -7.55
N SER A 146 -8.89 6.61 -6.51
CA SER A 146 -9.61 5.33 -6.61
C SER A 146 -10.89 5.44 -7.43
N ARG A 147 -11.61 6.56 -7.34
CA ARG A 147 -12.80 6.82 -8.16
C ARG A 147 -12.49 6.77 -9.65
N HIS A 148 -11.47 7.50 -10.10
CA HIS A 148 -11.09 7.56 -11.52
C HIS A 148 -10.46 6.24 -12.00
N ALA A 149 -9.68 5.56 -11.15
CA ALA A 149 -9.15 4.23 -11.45
C ALA A 149 -10.26 3.21 -11.63
N ALA A 150 -11.21 3.15 -10.71
CA ALA A 150 -12.35 2.24 -10.77
C ALA A 150 -13.20 2.46 -12.04
N ALA A 151 -13.43 3.73 -12.43
CA ALA A 151 -14.13 4.07 -13.65
C ALA A 151 -13.42 3.48 -14.88
N LEU A 152 -12.11 3.73 -15.03
CA LEU A 152 -11.32 3.19 -16.15
C LEU A 152 -11.25 1.66 -16.14
N MET A 153 -11.07 1.03 -14.98
CA MET A 153 -11.06 -0.42 -14.84
C MET A 153 -12.41 -1.06 -15.21
N CYS A 154 -13.53 -0.39 -14.91
CA CYS A 154 -14.88 -0.86 -15.26
C CYS A 154 -15.18 -0.86 -16.76
N GLU A 155 -14.51 -0.03 -17.56
CA GLU A 155 -14.65 0.00 -19.01
C GLU A 155 -14.03 -1.23 -19.70
N ARG A 156 -13.10 -1.90 -19.05
CA ARG A 156 -12.31 -3.00 -19.60
C ARG A 156 -13.13 -4.30 -19.78
N LYS A 157 -12.76 -5.08 -20.81
CA LYS A 157 -13.23 -6.47 -21.00
C LYS A 157 -12.03 -7.39 -21.29
N PRO A 158 -11.84 -8.52 -20.57
CA PRO A 158 -12.59 -8.90 -19.37
C PRO A 158 -12.37 -7.92 -18.21
N LYS A 159 -13.39 -7.75 -17.38
CA LYS A 159 -13.31 -6.93 -16.18
C LYS A 159 -12.46 -7.67 -15.16
N ASN A 160 -11.32 -7.14 -14.84
CA ASN A 160 -10.45 -7.56 -13.74
C ASN A 160 -9.55 -6.38 -13.40
N GLY A 161 -9.22 -6.23 -12.15
CA GLY A 161 -8.34 -5.17 -11.68
C GLY A 161 -8.01 -5.37 -10.20
N LEU A 162 -7.03 -4.65 -9.74
CA LEU A 162 -6.62 -4.65 -8.33
C LEU A 162 -6.41 -3.21 -7.88
N ILE A 163 -7.07 -2.82 -6.80
CA ILE A 163 -6.84 -1.57 -6.07
C ILE A 163 -6.24 -1.94 -4.71
N VAL A 164 -5.10 -1.37 -4.39
CA VAL A 164 -4.41 -1.55 -3.11
C VAL A 164 -4.31 -0.22 -2.41
N GLU A 165 -4.82 -0.16 -1.20
CA GLU A 165 -4.72 0.98 -0.30
C GLU A 165 -3.64 0.71 0.74
N ILE A 166 -2.59 1.52 0.80
CA ILE A 166 -1.54 1.37 1.80
C ILE A 166 -1.94 2.10 3.07
N THR A 167 -1.96 1.37 4.17
CA THR A 167 -2.37 1.87 5.50
C THR A 167 -1.26 1.63 6.53
N ASP A 168 -1.59 1.78 7.79
CA ASP A 168 -0.75 1.41 8.94
C ASP A 168 -1.57 0.55 9.91
N GLY A 169 -1.03 -0.62 10.26
CA GLY A 169 -1.72 -1.64 11.05
C GLY A 169 -2.74 -2.45 10.24
N ASP A 170 -2.78 -3.74 10.51
CA ASP A 170 -3.65 -4.73 9.88
C ASP A 170 -4.97 -4.97 10.66
N GLY A 171 -5.34 -4.03 11.51
CA GLY A 171 -6.53 -4.06 12.34
C GLY A 171 -7.15 -2.67 12.53
N VAL A 172 -8.20 -2.60 13.32
CA VAL A 172 -8.95 -1.38 13.63
C VAL A 172 -8.78 -0.92 15.08
N GLY A 173 -7.68 -1.30 15.74
CA GLY A 173 -7.29 -0.84 17.06
C GLY A 173 -6.80 0.61 17.03
N TYR A 174 -7.10 1.39 18.10
CA TYR A 174 -6.69 2.79 18.20
C TYR A 174 -5.15 2.94 18.25
N ARG A 175 -4.59 3.77 17.36
CA ARG A 175 -3.14 3.95 17.13
C ARG A 175 -2.49 5.06 17.96
N GLY A 176 -3.17 5.56 18.99
CA GLY A 176 -2.61 6.51 19.94
C GLY A 176 -2.66 7.98 19.53
N ASN A 177 -2.91 8.31 18.28
CA ASN A 177 -3.08 9.68 17.79
C ASN A 177 -4.38 9.80 16.99
N PHE A 178 -5.18 10.84 17.24
CA PHE A 178 -6.52 10.96 16.68
C PHE A 178 -6.54 11.06 15.14
N PHE A 179 -5.81 12.01 14.57
CA PHE A 179 -5.82 12.21 13.12
C PHE A 179 -5.12 11.09 12.36
N PHE A 180 -4.01 10.58 12.91
CA PHE A 180 -3.32 9.42 12.35
C PHE A 180 -4.24 8.19 12.30
N ASP A 181 -4.84 7.86 13.43
CA ASP A 181 -5.76 6.73 13.54
C ASP A 181 -6.95 6.88 12.60
N LEU A 182 -7.58 8.07 12.60
CA LEU A 182 -8.73 8.36 11.74
C LEU A 182 -8.40 8.10 10.26
N VAL A 183 -7.27 8.60 9.78
CA VAL A 183 -6.86 8.43 8.39
C VAL A 183 -6.55 6.97 8.09
N LYS A 184 -5.78 6.27 8.93
CA LYS A 184 -5.38 4.89 8.68
C LYS A 184 -6.54 3.90 8.74
N VAL A 185 -7.46 4.06 9.70
CA VAL A 185 -8.68 3.23 9.76
C VAL A 185 -9.65 3.57 8.62
N SER A 186 -9.75 4.86 8.24
CA SER A 186 -10.57 5.26 7.10
C SER A 186 -10.06 4.68 5.79
N THR A 187 -8.73 4.53 5.61
CA THR A 187 -8.12 3.87 4.45
C THR A 187 -8.50 2.38 4.39
N ILE A 188 -8.51 1.67 5.53
CA ILE A 188 -9.00 0.29 5.61
C ILE A 188 -10.49 0.23 5.24
N ARG A 189 -11.29 1.15 5.77
CA ARG A 189 -12.73 1.21 5.46
C ARG A 189 -13.00 1.54 3.99
N LEU A 190 -12.19 2.42 3.39
CA LEU A 190 -12.25 2.75 1.96
C LEU A 190 -11.99 1.49 1.11
N ALA A 191 -10.94 0.72 1.40
CA ALA A 191 -10.65 -0.52 0.69
C ALA A 191 -11.82 -1.51 0.77
N TYR A 192 -12.43 -1.67 1.94
CA TYR A 192 -13.62 -2.51 2.13
C TYR A 192 -14.81 -2.01 1.30
N ALA A 193 -15.12 -0.71 1.36
CA ALA A 193 -16.24 -0.13 0.61
C ALA A 193 -16.04 -0.28 -0.92
N LEU A 194 -14.81 -0.04 -1.41
CA LEU A 194 -14.47 -0.28 -2.81
C LEU A 194 -14.64 -1.75 -3.20
N ALA A 195 -14.29 -2.68 -2.31
CA ALA A 195 -14.48 -4.12 -2.56
C ALA A 195 -15.96 -4.49 -2.74
N GLU A 196 -16.85 -3.99 -1.88
CA GLU A 196 -18.29 -4.20 -1.99
C GLU A 196 -18.87 -3.64 -3.30
N GLU A 197 -18.53 -2.39 -3.63
CA GLU A 197 -19.00 -1.71 -4.84
C GLU A 197 -18.46 -2.37 -6.14
N LEU A 198 -17.24 -2.87 -6.11
CA LEU A 198 -16.55 -3.39 -7.29
C LEU A 198 -16.65 -4.92 -7.45
N ALA A 199 -17.20 -5.63 -6.48
CA ALA A 199 -17.39 -7.09 -6.54
C ALA A 199 -18.14 -7.55 -7.81
N PRO A 200 -19.24 -6.89 -8.27
CA PRO A 200 -19.93 -7.29 -9.52
C PRO A 200 -19.08 -7.07 -10.78
N LYS A 201 -18.02 -6.27 -10.68
CA LYS A 201 -17.07 -5.99 -11.78
C LYS A 201 -15.85 -6.89 -11.75
N LYS A 202 -15.70 -7.77 -10.75
CA LYS A 202 -14.52 -8.62 -10.54
C LYS A 202 -13.22 -7.82 -10.41
N ILE A 203 -13.29 -6.65 -9.79
CA ILE A 203 -12.16 -5.83 -9.42
C ILE A 203 -11.96 -6.02 -7.92
N ALA A 204 -10.77 -6.45 -7.53
CA ALA A 204 -10.40 -6.60 -6.12
C ALA A 204 -9.97 -5.25 -5.55
N ALA A 205 -10.39 -4.96 -4.32
CA ALA A 205 -9.86 -3.85 -3.54
C ALA A 205 -9.53 -4.34 -2.13
N LEU A 206 -8.37 -3.98 -1.60
CA LEU A 206 -7.89 -4.42 -0.30
C LEU A 206 -6.90 -3.42 0.28
N ALA A 207 -6.65 -3.50 1.58
CA ALA A 207 -5.63 -2.70 2.25
C ALA A 207 -4.40 -3.54 2.61
N ILE A 208 -3.22 -2.92 2.58
CA ILE A 208 -1.96 -3.51 3.04
C ILE A 208 -1.32 -2.59 4.07
N SER A 209 -0.91 -3.16 5.19
CA SER A 209 -0.01 -2.54 6.15
C SER A 209 1.40 -3.05 5.93
N PRO A 210 2.37 -2.20 5.60
CA PRO A 210 3.77 -2.56 5.77
C PRO A 210 4.11 -2.75 7.25
N GLY A 211 5.22 -3.41 7.54
CA GLY A 211 5.88 -3.35 8.83
C GLY A 211 6.58 -2.00 9.04
N PHE A 212 7.44 -1.93 10.07
CA PHE A 212 8.29 -0.77 10.23
C PHE A 212 9.30 -0.70 9.08
N MET A 213 9.22 0.33 8.25
CA MET A 213 10.01 0.40 7.02
C MET A 213 11.30 1.20 7.20
N ARG A 214 12.41 0.66 6.74
CA ARG A 214 13.67 1.38 6.54
C ARG A 214 13.59 2.25 5.28
N THR A 215 12.74 3.30 5.35
CA THR A 215 12.68 4.29 4.25
C THR A 215 13.94 5.16 4.27
N GLU A 216 14.17 5.89 3.18
CA GLU A 216 15.27 6.86 3.06
C GLU A 216 15.24 7.86 4.23
N TRP A 217 14.03 8.31 4.64
CA TRP A 217 13.85 9.20 5.78
C TRP A 217 14.20 8.54 7.12
N MET A 218 13.79 7.27 7.33
CA MET A 218 14.08 6.56 8.58
C MET A 218 15.57 6.22 8.73
N LEU A 219 16.22 5.87 7.64
CA LEU A 219 17.67 5.64 7.64
C LEU A 219 18.40 6.93 8.04
N ASP A 220 18.07 8.06 7.43
CA ASP A 220 18.64 9.37 7.77
C ASP A 220 18.34 9.76 9.22
N HIS A 221 17.11 9.53 9.70
CA HIS A 221 16.68 9.86 11.06
C HIS A 221 17.51 9.13 12.12
N PHE A 222 17.83 7.86 11.91
CA PHE A 222 18.65 7.08 12.83
C PHE A 222 20.18 7.17 12.54
N GLY A 223 20.59 7.86 11.48
CA GLY A 223 21.98 7.89 11.02
C GLY A 223 22.45 6.52 10.52
N ALA A 224 21.58 5.76 9.89
CA ALA A 224 21.80 4.41 9.40
C ALA A 224 21.92 4.38 7.87
N THR A 225 22.51 3.31 7.36
CA THR A 225 22.49 2.90 5.94
C THR A 225 21.98 1.46 5.82
N GLU A 226 21.72 0.98 4.61
CA GLU A 226 21.34 -0.43 4.40
C GLU A 226 22.46 -1.42 4.79
N GLU A 227 23.71 -0.97 4.88
CA GLU A 227 24.85 -1.80 5.31
C GLU A 227 24.96 -1.92 6.83
N ASN A 228 24.64 -0.83 7.60
CA ASN A 228 24.88 -0.78 9.05
C ASN A 228 23.60 -0.73 9.90
N TRP A 229 22.41 -0.80 9.31
CA TRP A 229 21.14 -0.60 10.04
C TRP A 229 20.93 -1.56 11.23
N ARG A 230 21.48 -2.80 11.15
CA ARG A 230 21.38 -3.76 12.25
C ARG A 230 22.18 -3.33 13.47
N GLU A 231 23.39 -2.85 13.26
CA GLU A 231 24.23 -2.28 14.33
C GLU A 231 23.54 -1.07 14.95
N VAL A 232 22.98 -0.17 14.12
CA VAL A 232 22.25 1.00 14.61
C VAL A 232 20.98 0.57 15.38
N ALA A 233 20.26 -0.44 14.92
CA ALA A 233 19.08 -0.97 15.62
C ALA A 233 19.39 -1.51 17.03
N GLU A 234 20.61 -2.01 17.25
CA GLU A 234 21.06 -2.53 18.54
C GLU A 234 21.69 -1.46 19.44
N THR A 235 22.39 -0.50 18.87
CA THR A 235 23.19 0.49 19.61
C THR A 235 22.49 1.82 19.82
N ASN A 236 21.60 2.24 18.93
CA ASN A 236 20.83 3.47 19.06
C ASN A 236 19.59 3.23 19.96
N PRO A 237 19.47 3.89 21.13
CA PRO A 237 18.37 3.65 22.08
C PRO A 237 16.97 3.94 21.49
N GLU A 238 16.87 4.93 20.62
CA GLU A 238 15.60 5.29 19.98
C GLU A 238 15.21 4.24 18.94
N ALA A 239 16.13 3.84 18.06
CA ALA A 239 15.93 2.78 17.07
C ALA A 239 15.51 1.46 17.75
N LYS A 240 16.17 1.11 18.85
CA LYS A 240 15.83 -0.08 19.66
C LYS A 240 14.41 0.02 20.23
N LYS A 241 14.03 1.18 20.79
CA LYS A 241 12.71 1.43 21.37
C LYS A 241 11.59 1.27 20.34
N PHE A 242 11.82 1.70 19.11
CA PHE A 242 10.84 1.59 18.01
C PHE A 242 10.83 0.24 17.30
N GLY A 243 11.72 -0.68 17.66
CA GLY A 243 11.79 -2.00 17.03
C GLY A 243 12.38 -1.98 15.61
N PHE A 244 13.37 -1.07 15.38
CA PHE A 244 14.03 -0.94 14.08
C PHE A 244 14.69 -2.24 13.60
N ILE A 245 15.05 -3.13 14.53
CA ILE A 245 15.60 -4.47 14.22
C ILE A 245 14.63 -5.36 13.44
N ALA A 246 13.31 -5.17 13.60
CA ALA A 246 12.27 -5.90 12.88
C ALA A 246 11.82 -5.22 11.59
N SER A 247 12.56 -4.18 11.16
CA SER A 247 12.18 -3.37 9.99
C SER A 247 12.35 -4.12 8.67
N GLU A 248 11.53 -3.72 7.70
CA GLU A 248 11.57 -4.18 6.31
C GLU A 248 12.07 -3.07 5.37
N THR A 249 12.60 -3.43 4.20
CA THR A 249 12.84 -2.43 3.15
C THR A 249 11.50 -2.04 2.48
N PRO A 250 11.43 -0.87 1.83
CA PRO A 250 10.26 -0.51 1.00
C PRO A 250 9.94 -1.53 -0.11
N CYS A 251 10.90 -2.35 -0.52
CA CYS A 251 10.69 -3.40 -1.51
C CYS A 251 9.91 -4.60 -0.96
N PHE A 252 9.91 -4.84 0.35
CA PHE A 252 9.17 -5.97 0.92
C PHE A 252 7.67 -5.84 0.74
N VAL A 253 7.08 -4.70 1.11
CA VAL A 253 5.67 -4.41 0.80
C VAL A 253 5.44 -4.38 -0.71
N GLY A 254 6.42 -3.94 -1.50
CA GLY A 254 6.38 -4.00 -2.96
C GLY A 254 6.25 -5.43 -3.50
N ARG A 255 6.96 -6.40 -2.93
CA ARG A 255 6.81 -7.83 -3.26
C ARG A 255 5.45 -8.38 -2.86
N ALA A 256 4.89 -7.93 -1.73
CA ALA A 256 3.51 -8.27 -1.35
C ALA A 256 2.50 -7.82 -2.41
N VAL A 257 2.60 -6.56 -2.86
CA VAL A 257 1.74 -6.02 -3.93
C VAL A 257 1.93 -6.78 -5.24
N ALA A 258 3.17 -7.07 -5.64
CA ALA A 258 3.46 -7.80 -6.87
C ALA A 258 2.91 -9.25 -6.83
N ALA A 259 3.01 -9.92 -5.68
CA ALA A 259 2.45 -11.27 -5.47
C ALA A 259 0.91 -11.27 -5.59
N LEU A 260 0.23 -10.32 -4.94
CA LEU A 260 -1.22 -10.14 -5.07
C LEU A 260 -1.65 -9.84 -6.51
N ALA A 261 -0.90 -8.96 -7.21
CA ALA A 261 -1.19 -8.61 -8.59
C ALA A 261 -1.02 -9.79 -9.56
N ALA A 262 -0.16 -10.76 -9.21
CA ALA A 262 0.06 -11.99 -9.96
C ALA A 262 -0.90 -13.13 -9.57
N ASP A 263 -1.59 -13.04 -8.42
CA ASP A 263 -2.47 -14.10 -7.93
C ASP A 263 -3.80 -14.13 -8.72
N PRO A 264 -4.10 -15.21 -9.45
CA PRO A 264 -5.38 -15.35 -10.15
C PRO A 264 -6.59 -15.42 -9.20
N ARG A 265 -6.37 -15.68 -7.92
CA ARG A 265 -7.39 -15.77 -6.87
C ARG A 265 -7.49 -14.50 -6.02
N VAL A 266 -6.86 -13.39 -6.41
CA VAL A 266 -6.83 -12.14 -5.61
C VAL A 266 -8.21 -11.64 -5.19
N LEU A 267 -9.27 -11.94 -5.96
CA LEU A 267 -10.65 -11.62 -5.59
C LEU A 267 -11.08 -12.23 -4.25
N SER A 268 -10.50 -13.37 -3.86
CA SER A 268 -10.80 -13.98 -2.56
C SER A 268 -10.25 -13.18 -1.39
N LYS A 269 -9.38 -12.22 -1.63
CA LYS A 269 -8.78 -11.32 -0.63
C LYS A 269 -9.43 -9.94 -0.60
N SER A 270 -10.34 -9.66 -1.54
CA SER A 270 -11.02 -8.37 -1.63
C SER A 270 -11.77 -8.05 -0.34
N GLY A 271 -11.71 -6.80 0.10
CA GLY A 271 -12.31 -6.30 1.34
C GLY A 271 -11.46 -6.51 2.60
N GLY A 272 -10.38 -7.29 2.52
CA GLY A 272 -9.50 -7.55 3.66
C GLY A 272 -8.41 -6.51 3.87
N VAL A 273 -7.78 -6.57 5.04
CA VAL A 273 -6.54 -5.88 5.36
C VAL A 273 -5.47 -6.90 5.71
N TYR A 274 -4.26 -6.72 5.21
CA TYR A 274 -3.17 -7.70 5.31
C TYR A 274 -1.86 -7.01 5.70
N GLY A 275 -1.06 -7.68 6.53
CA GLY A 275 0.33 -7.27 6.76
C GLY A 275 1.25 -7.75 5.61
N SER A 276 2.27 -6.96 5.25
CA SER A 276 3.32 -7.39 4.32
C SER A 276 3.93 -8.72 4.75
N TRP A 277 4.10 -8.91 6.04
CA TRP A 277 4.64 -10.12 6.67
C TRP A 277 3.73 -11.35 6.53
N THR A 278 2.41 -11.20 6.71
CA THR A 278 1.47 -12.31 6.52
C THR A 278 1.36 -12.72 5.07
N LEU A 279 1.44 -11.77 4.14
CA LEU A 279 1.50 -12.04 2.71
C LEU A 279 2.84 -12.72 2.33
N SER A 280 3.95 -12.37 2.99
CA SER A 280 5.22 -13.07 2.81
C SER A 280 5.14 -14.53 3.26
N ASP A 281 4.49 -14.82 4.38
CA ASP A 281 4.29 -16.21 4.83
C ASP A 281 3.44 -17.00 3.82
N GLU A 282 2.40 -16.38 3.25
CA GLU A 282 1.49 -17.04 2.31
C GLU A 282 2.11 -17.24 0.92
N TYR A 283 2.78 -16.22 0.37
CA TYR A 283 3.33 -16.26 -0.99
C TYR A 283 4.79 -16.70 -1.06
N GLY A 284 5.47 -16.84 0.08
CA GLY A 284 6.82 -17.38 0.17
C GLY A 284 7.94 -16.45 -0.28
N PHE A 285 7.71 -15.14 -0.44
CA PHE A 285 8.76 -14.18 -0.80
C PHE A 285 9.58 -13.73 0.41
N THR A 286 10.80 -13.28 0.17
CA THR A 286 11.70 -12.62 1.13
C THR A 286 11.83 -11.15 0.79
N ASP A 287 12.46 -10.36 1.65
CA ASP A 287 12.91 -9.02 1.31
C ASP A 287 14.09 -9.04 0.32
N VAL A 288 14.49 -7.89 -0.22
CA VAL A 288 15.59 -7.79 -1.19
C VAL A 288 16.96 -8.13 -0.59
N ASP A 289 17.09 -8.00 0.72
CA ASP A 289 18.27 -8.40 1.49
C ASP A 289 18.27 -9.89 1.88
N GLY A 290 17.28 -10.66 1.43
CA GLY A 290 17.10 -12.10 1.72
C GLY A 290 16.40 -12.40 3.04
N ASN A 291 16.14 -11.41 3.89
CA ASN A 291 15.46 -11.60 5.17
C ASN A 291 13.94 -11.77 4.99
N ARG A 292 13.29 -12.22 6.04
CA ARG A 292 11.83 -12.30 6.11
C ARG A 292 11.36 -11.59 7.40
N PRO A 293 11.30 -10.24 7.39
CA PRO A 293 10.83 -9.48 8.55
C PRO A 293 9.37 -9.83 8.84
N HIS A 294 9.01 -9.88 10.13
CA HIS A 294 7.67 -10.23 10.55
C HIS A 294 7.22 -9.36 11.72
N MET A 295 6.75 -8.15 11.41
CA MET A 295 6.39 -7.15 12.41
C MET A 295 5.30 -7.65 13.37
N GLY A 296 4.33 -8.45 12.91
CA GLY A 296 3.29 -9.01 13.78
C GLY A 296 3.86 -9.87 14.90
N ARG A 297 4.78 -10.79 14.60
CA ARG A 297 5.45 -11.61 15.64
C ARG A 297 6.29 -10.75 16.58
N TYR A 298 7.01 -9.76 16.03
CA TYR A 298 7.78 -8.84 16.85
C TYR A 298 6.90 -8.09 17.86
N PHE A 299 5.72 -7.61 17.44
CA PHE A 299 4.76 -6.96 18.34
C PHE A 299 4.22 -7.94 19.40
N GLU A 300 3.88 -9.15 19.02
CA GLU A 300 3.40 -10.19 19.96
C GLU A 300 4.45 -10.53 21.02
N GLU A 301 5.72 -10.59 20.63
CA GLU A 301 6.83 -10.94 21.52
C GLU A 301 7.24 -9.79 22.46
N HIS A 302 7.29 -8.55 21.93
CA HIS A 302 7.90 -7.43 22.64
C HIS A 302 6.88 -6.44 23.23
N PHE A 303 5.63 -6.43 22.71
CA PHE A 303 4.58 -5.50 23.14
C PHE A 303 3.29 -6.21 23.58
N LYS A 304 3.41 -7.46 24.03
CA LYS A 304 2.28 -8.29 24.47
C LYS A 304 1.38 -7.61 25.50
N GLU A 305 1.96 -6.95 26.51
CA GLU A 305 1.21 -6.24 27.54
C GLU A 305 0.43 -5.05 26.96
N MET A 306 1.03 -4.31 26.02
CA MET A 306 0.37 -3.19 25.34
C MET A 306 -0.79 -3.68 24.47
N LEU A 307 -0.64 -4.79 23.75
CA LEU A 307 -1.69 -5.39 22.94
C LEU A 307 -2.83 -5.96 23.78
N ALA A 308 -2.52 -6.51 24.96
CA ALA A 308 -3.50 -7.07 25.89
C ALA A 308 -4.18 -5.99 26.74
N ALA A 309 -3.61 -4.77 26.85
CA ALA A 309 -4.15 -3.72 27.67
C ALA A 309 -5.61 -3.40 27.29
N PRO A 310 -6.51 -3.23 28.31
CA PRO A 310 -7.88 -2.86 28.03
C PRO A 310 -7.91 -1.45 27.40
N THR A 311 -8.81 -1.24 26.43
CA THR A 311 -9.06 0.11 25.94
C THR A 311 -9.66 0.96 27.04
N LYS A 312 -9.44 2.29 27.01
CA LYS A 312 -9.97 3.20 28.02
C LYS A 312 -11.49 3.15 28.17
N THR A 313 -12.19 2.78 27.13
CA THR A 313 -13.66 2.66 27.08
C THR A 313 -14.16 1.23 27.29
N GLY A 314 -13.25 0.23 27.28
CA GLY A 314 -13.61 -1.19 27.26
C GLY A 314 -14.15 -1.69 25.91
N PHE A 315 -14.27 -0.82 24.91
CA PHE A 315 -14.80 -1.16 23.59
C PHE A 315 -13.69 -1.59 22.64
N ARG A 316 -13.86 -2.71 21.90
CA ARG A 316 -12.94 -3.18 20.86
C ARG A 316 -13.70 -3.45 19.58
N TRP A 317 -13.20 -2.92 18.49
CA TRP A 317 -13.67 -3.26 17.14
C TRP A 317 -12.87 -4.49 16.64
N LYS A 318 -13.56 -5.32 15.85
CA LYS A 318 -12.97 -6.49 15.20
C LYS A 318 -13.25 -6.46 13.73
N LEU A 319 -12.31 -6.97 12.93
CA LEU A 319 -12.51 -7.30 11.53
C LEU A 319 -12.79 -8.82 11.49
N GLU A 320 -14.01 -9.20 11.14
CA GLU A 320 -14.41 -10.59 11.03
C GLU A 320 -14.78 -10.88 9.57
N ARG A 321 -14.33 -12.01 9.08
CA ARG A 321 -14.70 -12.50 7.75
C ARG A 321 -15.82 -13.51 7.93
N GLU A 322 -16.95 -13.25 7.26
CA GLU A 322 -18.02 -14.25 7.17
C GLU A 322 -17.55 -15.44 6.33
N GLU A 323 -17.86 -16.65 6.80
CA GLU A 323 -17.69 -17.85 5.98
C GLU A 323 -18.69 -17.80 4.82
N THR A 324 -18.27 -17.34 3.66
CA THR A 324 -19.09 -17.38 2.46
C THR A 324 -19.25 -18.84 2.00
N THR A 325 -20.44 -19.39 2.12
CA THR A 325 -20.77 -20.71 1.55
C THR A 325 -20.58 -20.62 0.02
N PRO A 326 -19.77 -21.50 -0.60
CA PRO A 326 -19.58 -21.48 -2.05
C PRO A 326 -20.92 -21.51 -2.79
N PRO A 327 -21.13 -20.74 -3.86
CA PRO A 327 -22.43 -20.62 -4.55
C PRO A 327 -23.03 -21.95 -5.04
N ALA A 328 -22.23 -23.01 -5.21
CA ALA A 328 -22.69 -24.33 -5.58
C ALA A 328 -23.50 -25.06 -4.48
N GLN A 329 -23.33 -24.71 -3.19
CA GLN A 329 -24.09 -25.32 -2.08
C GLN A 329 -25.40 -24.55 -1.78
N ALA A 330 -25.43 -23.23 -2.05
CA ALA A 330 -26.64 -22.43 -1.87
C ALA A 330 -27.76 -22.88 -2.82
N ASN A 331 -27.43 -23.27 -4.07
CA ASN A 331 -28.39 -23.77 -5.05
C ASN A 331 -28.94 -25.16 -4.71
N ARG A 332 -28.23 -26.00 -4.00
CA ARG A 332 -28.73 -27.33 -3.55
C ARG A 332 -29.72 -27.18 -2.39
N ARG A 333 -29.46 -26.28 -1.45
CA ARG A 333 -30.37 -26.02 -0.28
C ARG A 333 -31.67 -25.30 -0.74
N ALA A 334 -31.58 -24.39 -1.71
CA ALA A 334 -32.77 -23.74 -2.26
C ALA A 334 -33.66 -24.70 -3.08
N ARG A 335 -33.07 -25.68 -3.78
CA ARG A 335 -33.82 -26.73 -4.48
C ARG A 335 -34.44 -27.76 -3.54
N ALA A 336 -33.77 -28.12 -2.46
CA ALA A 336 -34.31 -29.04 -1.45
C ALA A 336 -35.49 -28.44 -0.66
N LYS A 337 -35.52 -27.12 -0.43
CA LYS A 337 -36.64 -26.43 0.22
C LYS A 337 -37.86 -26.19 -0.67
N ARG A 338 -37.77 -26.39 -2.01
CA ARG A 338 -38.90 -26.29 -2.95
C ARG A 338 -39.45 -27.65 -3.38
N ALA A 339 -38.85 -28.73 -2.90
CA ALA A 339 -39.25 -30.10 -3.21
C ALA A 339 -39.85 -30.86 -1.99
N GLY A 340 -40.06 -30.18 -0.84
CA GLY A 340 -40.84 -30.64 0.29
C GLY A 340 -41.96 -29.61 0.60
#